data_952f827a0da2e26d397bd634444766e4
#
_entry.id   952f827a0da2e26d397bd634444766e4
#
_cell.length_a   1.000
_cell.length_b   1.000
_cell.length_c   1.000
_cell.angle_alpha   90.00
_cell.angle_beta   90.00
_cell.angle_gamma   90.00
#
_symmetry.space_group_name_H-M   'P 1'
#
loop_
_entity.id
_entity.type
_entity.pdbx_description
1 polymer ?
#
loop_
_entity_poly.entity_id
_entity_poly.type
_entity_poly.pdbx_seq_one_letter_code
_entity_poly.pdbx_strand_id
1 'polypeptide(L)'
;MKKIYIYGASGHGLVCADVAMSLGYKECIFLDDFKGKKFESSLPKYDVFIAIGNNEIRKKLFNQISDSGFKIVNLIHKSAIISQSVDIAEDAGILIMPYVVVNARVKIEKGVILNTSSVIEHECIVGEFSHISVGAKCAGNVKIGKNCFLGINSCVLPNLSLADDSILGGGATLVKSQSEKGVFVGVPAKRM
;
A
#
# COMPACT_ATOMS: atom_id res chain seq x y z
N MET A 1 -20.02 -11.08 15.86
CA MET A 1 -19.86 -10.39 14.55
C MET A 1 -18.39 -10.01 14.39
N LYS A 2 -17.80 -10.21 13.20
CA LYS A 2 -16.42 -9.83 12.94
C LYS A 2 -16.34 -8.31 12.76
N LYS A 3 -15.58 -7.64 13.62
CA LYS A 3 -15.39 -6.18 13.63
C LYS A 3 -13.97 -5.83 13.26
N ILE A 4 -13.77 -4.63 12.70
CA ILE A 4 -12.44 -4.10 12.37
C ILE A 4 -12.36 -2.61 12.71
N TYR A 5 -11.23 -2.16 13.20
CA TYR A 5 -10.87 -0.76 13.25
C TYR A 5 -10.24 -0.32 11.93
N ILE A 6 -10.75 0.76 11.37
CA ILE A 6 -10.16 1.44 10.21
C ILE A 6 -9.53 2.74 10.75
N TYR A 7 -8.21 2.77 10.82
CA TYR A 7 -7.51 3.97 11.28
C TYR A 7 -7.33 4.96 10.13
N GLY A 8 -8.06 6.06 10.17
CA GLY A 8 -8.21 7.09 9.16
C GLY A 8 -9.67 7.23 8.72
N ALA A 9 -10.30 8.38 9.03
CA ALA A 9 -11.72 8.66 8.74
C ALA A 9 -11.90 9.57 7.53
N SER A 10 -10.95 9.58 6.59
CA SER A 10 -11.01 10.34 5.33
C SER A 10 -11.46 9.47 4.15
N GLY A 11 -11.44 10.00 2.93
CA GLY A 11 -11.82 9.26 1.72
C GLY A 11 -11.08 7.93 1.54
N HIS A 12 -9.79 7.87 1.89
CA HIS A 12 -9.05 6.60 1.85
C HIS A 12 -9.56 5.58 2.87
N GLY A 13 -9.96 6.05 4.06
CA GLY A 13 -10.60 5.20 5.07
C GLY A 13 -11.91 4.61 4.59
N LEU A 14 -12.73 5.39 3.87
CA LEU A 14 -14.02 4.90 3.34
C LEU A 14 -13.81 3.75 2.35
N VAL A 15 -12.89 3.89 1.39
CA VAL A 15 -12.64 2.81 0.42
C VAL A 15 -11.99 1.58 1.07
N CYS A 16 -11.17 1.75 2.10
CA CYS A 16 -10.64 0.62 2.88
C CYS A 16 -11.75 -0.11 3.65
N ALA A 17 -12.73 0.62 4.19
CA ALA A 17 -13.89 0.03 4.85
C ALA A 17 -14.74 -0.79 3.86
N ASP A 18 -14.94 -0.32 2.63
CA ASP A 18 -15.63 -1.09 1.59
C ASP A 18 -14.91 -2.41 1.28
N VAL A 19 -13.57 -2.38 1.19
CA VAL A 19 -12.78 -3.61 1.03
C VAL A 19 -12.98 -4.54 2.23
N ALA A 20 -12.90 -4.03 3.46
CA ALA A 20 -13.10 -4.83 4.67
C ALA A 20 -14.51 -5.47 4.70
N MET A 21 -15.55 -4.71 4.36
CA MET A 21 -16.92 -5.21 4.26
C MET A 21 -17.04 -6.34 3.22
N SER A 22 -16.37 -6.20 2.06
CA SER A 22 -16.34 -7.23 1.02
C SER A 22 -15.69 -8.53 1.49
N LEU A 23 -14.79 -8.47 2.48
CA LEU A 23 -14.11 -9.60 3.12
C LEU A 23 -14.89 -10.22 4.29
N GLY A 24 -16.11 -9.72 4.56
CA GLY A 24 -17.03 -10.29 5.54
C GLY A 24 -16.97 -9.65 6.92
N TYR A 25 -16.25 -8.56 7.12
CA TYR A 25 -16.43 -7.74 8.32
C TYR A 25 -17.85 -7.15 8.31
N LYS A 26 -18.48 -7.13 9.49
CA LYS A 26 -19.87 -6.67 9.64
C LYS A 26 -19.97 -5.27 10.23
N GLU A 27 -18.87 -4.80 10.81
CA GLU A 27 -18.78 -3.47 11.42
C GLU A 27 -17.37 -2.92 11.24
N CYS A 28 -17.27 -1.75 10.63
CA CYS A 28 -16.05 -0.95 10.52
C CYS A 28 -16.14 0.24 11.49
N ILE A 29 -15.24 0.28 12.46
CA ILE A 29 -15.17 1.34 13.45
C ILE A 29 -14.01 2.26 13.08
N PHE A 30 -14.32 3.50 12.70
CA PHE A 30 -13.28 4.45 12.34
C PHE A 30 -12.55 4.99 13.57
N LEU A 31 -11.21 4.99 13.48
CA LEU A 31 -10.33 5.67 14.43
C LEU A 31 -9.65 6.83 13.71
N ASP A 32 -9.52 7.98 14.38
CA ASP A 32 -8.86 9.15 13.78
C ASP A 32 -8.43 10.12 14.89
N ASP A 33 -7.25 10.70 14.77
CA ASP A 33 -6.72 11.62 15.79
C ASP A 33 -7.45 12.96 15.82
N PHE A 34 -8.11 13.33 14.72
CA PHE A 34 -8.78 14.62 14.54
C PHE A 34 -10.29 14.50 14.42
N LYS A 35 -10.79 13.37 13.90
CA LYS A 35 -12.21 13.17 13.56
C LYS A 35 -12.71 11.84 14.12
N GLY A 36 -13.39 11.87 15.24
CA GLY A 36 -14.01 10.67 15.78
C GLY A 36 -13.30 10.04 16.95
N LYS A 37 -13.30 8.71 17.01
CA LYS A 37 -12.73 7.94 18.11
C LYS A 37 -11.21 7.85 17.98
N LYS A 38 -10.50 8.26 19.03
CA LYS A 38 -9.04 8.10 19.09
C LYS A 38 -8.64 6.65 19.38
N PHE A 39 -7.45 6.29 18.92
CA PHE A 39 -6.84 5.02 19.30
C PHE A 39 -6.37 5.06 20.77
N GLU A 40 -6.74 4.04 21.50
CA GLU A 40 -6.28 3.78 22.87
C GLU A 40 -5.92 2.29 23.00
N SER A 41 -4.85 1.98 23.70
CA SER A 41 -4.40 0.60 23.90
C SER A 41 -5.38 -0.26 24.71
N SER A 42 -6.29 0.40 25.45
CA SER A 42 -7.39 -0.21 26.21
C SER A 42 -8.58 -0.63 25.38
N LEU A 43 -8.65 -0.26 24.12
CA LEU A 43 -9.76 -0.65 23.21
C LEU A 43 -9.87 -2.17 23.10
N PRO A 44 -11.09 -2.71 22.88
CA PRO A 44 -11.28 -4.12 22.55
C PRO A 44 -10.35 -4.56 21.39
N LYS A 45 -9.74 -5.73 21.52
CA LYS A 45 -8.75 -6.24 20.54
C LYS A 45 -9.42 -6.79 19.27
N TYR A 46 -9.98 -5.90 18.46
CA TYR A 46 -10.43 -6.22 17.11
C TYR A 46 -9.26 -6.15 16.13
N ASP A 47 -9.43 -6.72 14.95
CA ASP A 47 -8.51 -6.51 13.83
C ASP A 47 -8.38 -5.00 13.54
N VAL A 48 -7.20 -4.56 13.08
CA VAL A 48 -6.94 -3.15 12.72
C VAL A 48 -6.42 -3.09 11.30
N PHE A 49 -6.86 -2.10 10.55
CA PHE A 49 -6.24 -1.69 9.29
C PHE A 49 -5.93 -0.19 9.31
N ILE A 50 -4.71 0.19 8.86
CA ILE A 50 -4.25 1.59 8.88
C ILE A 50 -4.48 2.19 7.50
N ALA A 51 -5.59 2.91 7.35
CA ALA A 51 -6.06 3.52 6.11
C ALA A 51 -5.47 4.93 5.91
N ILE A 52 -4.16 5.05 5.98
CA ILE A 52 -3.41 6.29 5.82
C ILE A 52 -2.54 6.21 4.56
N GLY A 53 -2.79 7.10 3.59
CA GLY A 53 -2.03 7.14 2.33
C GLY A 53 -0.60 7.65 2.48
N ASN A 54 -0.32 8.52 3.47
CA ASN A 54 1.03 8.98 3.75
C ASN A 54 1.87 7.85 4.34
N ASN A 55 2.99 7.53 3.69
CA ASN A 55 3.82 6.36 4.01
C ASN A 55 4.43 6.46 5.41
N GLU A 56 5.00 7.61 5.78
CA GLU A 56 5.66 7.82 7.08
C GLU A 56 4.65 7.75 8.23
N ILE A 57 3.50 8.39 8.08
CA ILE A 57 2.44 8.33 9.10
C ILE A 57 1.92 6.90 9.24
N ARG A 58 1.71 6.20 8.12
CA ARG A 58 1.27 4.80 8.13
C ARG A 58 2.28 3.90 8.85
N LYS A 59 3.58 4.07 8.57
CA LYS A 59 4.66 3.33 9.23
C LYS A 59 4.72 3.59 10.74
N LYS A 60 4.62 4.85 11.16
CA LYS A 60 4.58 5.23 12.58
C LYS A 60 3.41 4.59 13.31
N LEU A 61 2.22 4.67 12.74
CA LEU A 61 1.00 4.09 13.31
C LEU A 61 1.06 2.56 13.32
N PHE A 62 1.64 1.94 12.30
CA PHE A 62 1.83 0.49 12.25
C PHE A 62 2.63 0.02 13.46
N ASN A 63 3.78 0.63 13.73
CA ASN A 63 4.60 0.25 14.87
C ASN A 63 3.86 0.48 16.21
N GLN A 64 3.27 1.65 16.40
CA GLN A 64 2.51 2.00 17.62
C GLN A 64 1.38 1.01 17.91
N ILE A 65 0.60 0.64 16.91
CA ILE A 65 -0.55 -0.25 17.05
C ILE A 65 -0.09 -1.69 17.28
N SER A 66 0.94 -2.13 16.55
CA SER A 66 1.55 -3.44 16.73
C SER A 66 2.12 -3.60 18.13
N ASP A 67 2.88 -2.62 18.62
CA ASP A 67 3.47 -2.62 19.98
C ASP A 67 2.39 -2.64 21.07
N SER A 68 1.20 -2.14 20.76
CA SER A 68 0.03 -2.20 21.65
C SER A 68 -0.70 -3.55 21.61
N GLY A 69 -0.19 -4.54 20.88
CA GLY A 69 -0.72 -5.91 20.80
C GLY A 69 -2.01 -6.03 20.02
N PHE A 70 -2.29 -5.15 19.06
CA PHE A 70 -3.38 -5.31 18.11
C PHE A 70 -2.91 -6.07 16.87
N LYS A 71 -3.82 -6.87 16.31
CA LYS A 71 -3.58 -7.56 15.05
C LYS A 71 -3.85 -6.63 13.87
N ILE A 72 -2.78 -6.30 13.12
CA ILE A 72 -2.87 -5.50 11.90
C ILE A 72 -3.03 -6.46 10.72
N VAL A 73 -4.17 -6.41 10.04
CA VAL A 73 -4.53 -7.34 8.99
C VAL A 73 -4.26 -6.80 7.59
N ASN A 74 -4.15 -7.71 6.63
CA ASN A 74 -4.17 -7.36 5.21
C ASN A 74 -5.61 -7.18 4.74
N LEU A 75 -5.85 -6.20 3.85
CA LEU A 75 -7.09 -6.05 3.12
C LEU A 75 -6.83 -6.28 1.62
N ILE A 76 -7.31 -7.41 1.11
CA ILE A 76 -7.13 -7.81 -0.29
C ILE A 76 -8.50 -7.94 -0.94
N HIS A 77 -8.83 -7.04 -1.85
CA HIS A 77 -10.13 -7.05 -2.50
C HIS A 77 -10.30 -8.27 -3.41
N LYS A 78 -11.50 -8.85 -3.43
CA LYS A 78 -11.81 -10.09 -4.17
C LYS A 78 -11.62 -10.01 -5.68
N SER A 79 -11.67 -8.80 -6.26
CA SER A 79 -11.43 -8.59 -7.70
C SER A 79 -9.96 -8.38 -8.05
N ALA A 80 -9.05 -8.44 -7.09
CA ALA A 80 -7.62 -8.44 -7.39
C ALA A 80 -7.23 -9.78 -8.03
N ILE A 81 -6.39 -9.73 -9.05
CA ILE A 81 -5.83 -10.90 -9.72
C ILE A 81 -4.41 -11.08 -9.22
N ILE A 82 -4.18 -12.13 -8.43
CA ILE A 82 -2.89 -12.38 -7.79
C ILE A 82 -2.41 -13.78 -8.17
N SER A 83 -1.20 -13.86 -8.73
CA SER A 83 -0.59 -15.14 -9.07
C SER A 83 -0.29 -15.95 -7.80
N GLN A 84 -0.42 -17.27 -7.87
CA GLN A 84 -0.17 -18.18 -6.75
C GLN A 84 1.27 -18.14 -6.23
N SER A 85 2.22 -17.66 -7.03
CA SER A 85 3.64 -17.57 -6.67
C SER A 85 4.03 -16.21 -6.05
N VAL A 86 3.06 -15.36 -5.74
CA VAL A 86 3.31 -14.06 -5.07
C VAL A 86 3.62 -14.28 -3.60
N ASP A 87 4.68 -13.64 -3.12
CA ASP A 87 5.06 -13.63 -1.71
C ASP A 87 4.41 -12.41 -1.01
N ILE A 88 3.39 -12.69 -0.21
CA ILE A 88 2.67 -11.68 0.60
C ILE A 88 2.74 -12.12 2.06
N ALA A 89 3.37 -11.31 2.91
CA ALA A 89 3.40 -11.58 4.34
C ALA A 89 2.00 -11.50 4.96
N GLU A 90 1.68 -12.45 5.84
CA GLU A 90 0.45 -12.41 6.63
C GLU A 90 0.50 -11.32 7.70
N ASP A 91 -0.66 -10.76 8.04
CA ASP A 91 -0.81 -9.77 9.11
C ASP A 91 0.15 -8.57 9.01
N ALA A 92 0.45 -8.16 7.79
CA ALA A 92 1.46 -7.16 7.45
C ALA A 92 0.89 -5.77 7.08
N GLY A 93 -0.41 -5.54 7.25
CA GLY A 93 -1.06 -4.25 6.93
C GLY A 93 -1.02 -3.88 5.45
N ILE A 94 -1.00 -4.87 4.58
CA ILE A 94 -0.99 -4.69 3.12
C ILE A 94 -2.40 -4.39 2.63
N LEU A 95 -2.52 -3.41 1.73
CA LEU A 95 -3.74 -3.11 1.00
C LEU A 95 -3.60 -3.48 -0.47
N ILE A 96 -4.50 -4.30 -0.97
CA ILE A 96 -4.64 -4.57 -2.41
C ILE A 96 -6.08 -4.21 -2.80
N MET A 97 -6.21 -3.15 -3.57
CA MET A 97 -7.46 -2.55 -3.97
C MET A 97 -8.12 -3.30 -5.15
N PRO A 98 -9.37 -2.94 -5.50
CA PRO A 98 -10.05 -3.51 -6.67
C PRO A 98 -9.24 -3.42 -7.95
N TYR A 99 -9.32 -4.49 -8.77
CA TYR A 99 -8.71 -4.60 -10.10
C TYR A 99 -7.19 -4.46 -10.14
N VAL A 100 -6.51 -4.63 -9.02
CA VAL A 100 -5.06 -4.76 -8.99
C VAL A 100 -4.64 -6.09 -9.62
N VAL A 101 -3.57 -6.07 -10.41
CA VAL A 101 -2.95 -7.28 -10.97
C VAL A 101 -1.55 -7.43 -10.40
N VAL A 102 -1.27 -8.59 -9.81
CA VAL A 102 0.05 -8.95 -9.28
C VAL A 102 0.50 -10.26 -9.92
N ASN A 103 1.53 -10.20 -10.75
CA ASN A 103 2.01 -11.32 -11.54
C ASN A 103 3.03 -12.20 -10.78
N ALA A 104 3.57 -13.21 -11.48
CA ALA A 104 4.34 -14.30 -10.89
C ALA A 104 5.60 -13.81 -10.15
N ARG A 105 5.90 -14.44 -8.99
CA ARG A 105 7.10 -14.22 -8.18
C ARG A 105 7.30 -12.78 -7.67
N VAL A 106 6.23 -11.99 -7.63
CA VAL A 106 6.28 -10.67 -6.99
C VAL A 106 6.41 -10.84 -5.49
N LYS A 107 7.24 -9.99 -4.86
CA LYS A 107 7.32 -9.87 -3.41
C LYS A 107 6.72 -8.55 -2.96
N ILE A 108 5.75 -8.61 -2.03
CA ILE A 108 5.11 -7.44 -1.44
C ILE A 108 5.44 -7.41 0.05
N GLU A 109 6.14 -6.38 0.47
CA GLU A 109 6.56 -6.23 1.86
C GLU A 109 5.46 -5.53 2.71
N LYS A 110 5.66 -5.48 4.04
CA LYS A 110 4.67 -4.97 5.00
C LYS A 110 4.28 -3.51 4.73
N GLY A 111 3.03 -3.19 5.04
CA GLY A 111 2.49 -1.84 4.94
C GLY A 111 2.35 -1.30 3.52
N VAL A 112 2.55 -2.12 2.49
CA VAL A 112 2.42 -1.71 1.10
C VAL A 112 0.96 -1.43 0.74
N ILE A 113 0.73 -0.39 -0.06
CA ILE A 113 -0.55 -0.10 -0.70
C ILE A 113 -0.39 -0.32 -2.22
N LEU A 114 -1.12 -1.27 -2.76
CA LEU A 114 -1.39 -1.40 -4.20
C LEU A 114 -2.79 -0.85 -4.45
N ASN A 115 -2.86 0.37 -5.00
CA ASN A 115 -4.11 1.08 -5.15
C ASN A 115 -4.86 0.64 -6.42
N THR A 116 -6.10 1.05 -6.54
CA THR A 116 -7.05 0.65 -7.59
C THR A 116 -6.40 0.57 -8.98
N SER A 117 -6.57 -0.57 -9.65
CA SER A 117 -6.08 -0.83 -11.01
C SER A 117 -4.56 -0.68 -11.21
N SER A 118 -3.76 -0.73 -10.15
CA SER A 118 -2.31 -0.82 -10.31
C SER A 118 -1.89 -2.20 -10.82
N VAL A 119 -0.75 -2.26 -11.52
CA VAL A 119 -0.21 -3.51 -12.10
C VAL A 119 1.22 -3.68 -11.66
N ILE A 120 1.52 -4.85 -11.10
CA ILE A 120 2.87 -5.26 -10.70
C ILE A 120 3.22 -6.51 -11.50
N GLU A 121 4.10 -6.37 -12.46
CA GLU A 121 4.55 -7.44 -13.31
C GLU A 121 5.52 -8.40 -12.60
N HIS A 122 5.81 -9.53 -13.27
CA HIS A 122 6.58 -10.64 -12.70
C HIS A 122 7.93 -10.22 -12.10
N GLU A 123 8.35 -10.94 -11.04
CA GLU A 123 9.67 -10.79 -10.39
C GLU A 123 9.93 -9.39 -9.78
N CYS A 124 8.88 -8.56 -9.63
CA CYS A 124 9.00 -7.28 -8.94
C CYS A 124 9.14 -7.43 -7.43
N ILE A 125 9.78 -6.45 -6.81
CA ILE A 125 9.82 -6.27 -5.36
C ILE A 125 9.23 -4.91 -5.04
N VAL A 126 8.27 -4.88 -4.12
CA VAL A 126 7.71 -3.63 -3.58
C VAL A 126 8.07 -3.54 -2.11
N GLY A 127 8.97 -2.63 -1.79
CA GLY A 127 9.54 -2.45 -0.46
C GLY A 127 8.54 -1.89 0.55
N GLU A 128 8.85 -2.10 1.83
CA GLU A 128 8.01 -1.77 2.97
C GLU A 128 7.43 -0.36 2.90
N PHE A 129 6.15 -0.26 3.25
CA PHE A 129 5.39 1.00 3.31
C PHE A 129 5.35 1.82 2.02
N SER A 130 5.71 1.25 0.87
CA SER A 130 5.55 1.92 -0.40
C SER A 130 4.07 1.95 -0.83
N HIS A 131 3.73 2.98 -1.61
CA HIS A 131 2.38 3.19 -2.12
C HIS A 131 2.42 3.28 -3.65
N ILE A 132 1.91 2.27 -4.31
CA ILE A 132 1.70 2.23 -5.76
C ILE A 132 0.29 2.78 -6.00
N SER A 133 0.20 4.03 -6.46
CA SER A 133 -1.05 4.76 -6.56
C SER A 133 -1.96 4.25 -7.68
N VAL A 134 -3.14 4.84 -7.81
CA VAL A 134 -4.18 4.45 -8.76
C VAL A 134 -3.61 4.34 -10.18
N GLY A 135 -3.79 3.18 -10.82
CA GLY A 135 -3.37 2.92 -12.20
C GLY A 135 -1.85 2.90 -12.45
N ALA A 136 -1.01 3.06 -11.43
CA ALA A 136 0.44 3.00 -11.61
C ALA A 136 0.90 1.58 -11.98
N LYS A 137 1.96 1.47 -12.78
CA LYS A 137 2.41 0.20 -13.36
C LYS A 137 3.90 0.00 -13.19
N CYS A 138 4.29 -1.17 -12.71
CA CYS A 138 5.66 -1.65 -12.71
C CYS A 138 5.79 -2.79 -13.70
N ALA A 139 6.64 -2.65 -14.71
CA ALA A 139 6.96 -3.73 -15.65
C ALA A 139 7.84 -4.81 -15.00
N GLY A 140 8.17 -5.88 -15.73
CA GLY A 140 8.87 -7.04 -15.17
C GLY A 140 10.20 -6.72 -14.50
N ASN A 141 10.51 -7.43 -13.40
CA ASN A 141 11.75 -7.34 -12.64
C ASN A 141 12.11 -5.94 -12.13
N VAL A 142 11.10 -5.15 -11.75
CA VAL A 142 11.28 -3.82 -11.13
C VAL A 142 11.48 -3.95 -9.62
N LYS A 143 12.41 -3.16 -9.08
CA LYS A 143 12.65 -3.08 -7.63
C LYS A 143 12.28 -1.70 -7.12
N ILE A 144 11.17 -1.61 -6.41
CA ILE A 144 10.76 -0.40 -5.70
C ILE A 144 11.28 -0.50 -4.27
N GLY A 145 12.05 0.48 -3.86
CA GLY A 145 12.59 0.59 -2.50
C GLY A 145 11.48 0.79 -1.45
N LYS A 146 11.89 0.97 -0.20
CA LYS A 146 10.99 1.22 0.93
C LYS A 146 10.47 2.65 0.89
N ASN A 147 9.26 2.84 1.43
CA ASN A 147 8.67 4.16 1.63
C ASN A 147 8.51 5.00 0.34
N CYS A 148 8.53 4.34 -0.84
CA CYS A 148 8.35 5.01 -2.12
C CYS A 148 6.88 5.35 -2.39
N PHE A 149 6.68 6.43 -3.15
CA PHE A 149 5.36 6.79 -3.67
C PHE A 149 5.40 6.84 -5.19
N LEU A 150 4.65 5.96 -5.84
CA LEU A 150 4.43 5.98 -7.28
C LEU A 150 3.09 6.67 -7.54
N GLY A 151 3.12 7.86 -8.11
CA GLY A 151 1.95 8.69 -8.38
C GLY A 151 0.95 8.05 -9.36
N ILE A 152 -0.24 8.62 -9.42
CA ILE A 152 -1.32 8.13 -10.30
C ILE A 152 -0.82 7.96 -11.74
N ASN A 153 -1.12 6.79 -12.37
CA ASN A 153 -0.75 6.45 -13.74
C ASN A 153 0.75 6.58 -14.06
N SER A 154 1.63 6.58 -13.08
CA SER A 154 3.08 6.50 -13.34
C SER A 154 3.48 5.12 -13.83
N CYS A 155 4.59 5.04 -14.57
CA CYS A 155 5.11 3.80 -15.14
C CYS A 155 6.59 3.63 -14.81
N VAL A 156 7.00 2.39 -14.55
CA VAL A 156 8.41 2.00 -14.40
C VAL A 156 8.72 0.94 -15.44
N LEU A 157 9.71 1.20 -16.32
CA LEU A 157 10.12 0.26 -17.36
C LEU A 157 10.83 -0.98 -16.78
N PRO A 158 10.94 -2.10 -17.53
CA PRO A 158 11.50 -3.35 -17.03
C PRO A 158 12.93 -3.23 -16.50
N ASN A 159 13.28 -4.09 -15.52
CA ASN A 159 14.64 -4.24 -14.97
C ASN A 159 15.21 -2.98 -14.30
N LEU A 160 14.35 -2.08 -13.83
CA LEU A 160 14.75 -0.85 -13.17
C LEU A 160 14.58 -0.92 -11.66
N SER A 161 15.32 -0.05 -10.96
CA SER A 161 15.20 0.15 -9.52
C SER A 161 14.94 1.61 -9.18
N LEU A 162 14.15 1.82 -8.12
CA LEU A 162 13.90 3.13 -7.51
C LEU A 162 14.34 3.05 -6.05
N ALA A 163 15.26 3.94 -5.65
CA ALA A 163 15.79 3.98 -4.29
C ALA A 163 14.71 4.27 -3.25
N ASP A 164 14.97 3.88 -2.00
CA ASP A 164 14.13 4.16 -0.85
C ASP A 164 13.76 5.65 -0.76
N ASP A 165 12.62 5.95 -0.14
CA ASP A 165 12.13 7.33 0.10
C ASP A 165 11.95 8.19 -1.16
N SER A 166 11.79 7.56 -2.32
CA SER A 166 11.64 8.25 -3.59
C SER A 166 10.18 8.44 -3.99
N ILE A 167 9.94 9.49 -4.76
CA ILE A 167 8.62 9.81 -5.33
C ILE A 167 8.73 9.80 -6.86
N LEU A 168 7.91 9.00 -7.50
CA LEU A 168 7.65 9.09 -8.93
C LEU A 168 6.32 9.83 -9.12
N GLY A 169 6.35 10.99 -9.74
CA GLY A 169 5.18 11.86 -9.92
C GLY A 169 4.09 11.22 -10.78
N GLY A 170 2.87 11.75 -10.67
CA GLY A 170 1.74 11.27 -11.49
C GLY A 170 2.04 11.35 -12.98
N GLY A 171 1.72 10.30 -13.73
CA GLY A 171 1.98 10.19 -15.17
C GLY A 171 3.46 10.12 -15.56
N ALA A 172 4.39 10.12 -14.61
CA ALA A 172 5.81 10.05 -14.92
C ALA A 172 6.22 8.65 -15.37
N THR A 173 7.21 8.58 -16.28
CA THR A 173 7.75 7.29 -16.76
C THR A 173 9.22 7.17 -16.40
N LEU A 174 9.55 6.26 -15.49
CA LEU A 174 10.93 5.94 -15.13
C LEU A 174 11.55 5.07 -16.21
N VAL A 175 12.62 5.57 -16.84
CA VAL A 175 13.34 4.90 -17.96
C VAL A 175 14.79 4.54 -17.60
N LYS A 176 15.25 4.91 -16.41
CA LYS A 176 16.58 4.58 -15.86
C LYS A 176 16.48 4.38 -14.37
N SER A 177 17.23 3.42 -13.83
CA SER A 177 17.31 3.19 -12.38
C SER A 177 17.80 4.44 -11.64
N GLN A 178 17.26 4.62 -10.44
CA GLN A 178 17.63 5.71 -9.53
C GLN A 178 18.18 5.10 -8.25
N SER A 179 19.47 5.32 -8.00
CA SER A 179 20.16 4.80 -6.81
C SER A 179 20.09 5.73 -5.60
N GLU A 180 19.64 6.97 -5.79
CA GLU A 180 19.49 7.96 -4.74
C GLU A 180 18.03 8.38 -4.63
N LYS A 181 17.60 8.66 -3.40
CA LYS A 181 16.26 9.20 -3.15
C LYS A 181 16.04 10.52 -3.90
N GLY A 182 14.84 10.73 -4.38
CA GLY A 182 14.50 11.96 -5.07
C GLY A 182 13.03 12.01 -5.49
N VAL A 183 12.65 13.15 -6.03
CA VAL A 183 11.35 13.34 -6.69
C VAL A 183 11.60 13.34 -8.19
N PHE A 184 10.93 12.46 -8.92
CA PHE A 184 11.12 12.25 -10.35
C PHE A 184 9.80 12.51 -11.08
N VAL A 185 9.81 13.39 -12.10
CA VAL A 185 8.59 13.78 -12.81
C VAL A 185 8.81 13.82 -14.33
N GLY A 186 7.72 13.69 -15.08
CA GLY A 186 7.70 13.83 -16.54
C GLY A 186 7.96 12.52 -17.30
N VAL A 187 8.02 12.61 -18.63
CA VAL A 187 8.25 11.52 -19.58
C VAL A 187 9.34 11.95 -20.55
N PRO A 188 10.57 11.43 -20.46
CA PRO A 188 11.06 10.55 -19.40
C PRO A 188 11.16 11.25 -18.03
N ALA A 189 11.06 10.48 -16.95
CA ALA A 189 11.15 11.04 -15.60
C ALA A 189 12.54 11.60 -15.32
N LYS A 190 12.59 12.85 -14.84
CA LYS A 190 13.81 13.56 -14.43
C LYS A 190 13.68 13.98 -12.98
N ARG A 191 14.81 14.04 -12.28
CA ARG A 191 14.86 14.55 -10.90
C ARG A 191 14.55 16.05 -10.89
N MET A 192 13.66 16.42 -9.93
CA MET A 192 13.39 17.83 -9.61
C MET A 192 14.48 18.41 -8.73
#